data_0eabc9f7dc8e1531c5410b52a7e43fbe
#
_entry.id   0eabc9f7dc8e1531c5410b52a7e43fbe
#
_cell.length_a   1.000
_cell.length_b   1.000
_cell.length_c   1.000
_cell.angle_alpha   90.00
_cell.angle_beta   90.00
_cell.angle_gamma   90.00
#
_symmetry.space_group_name_H-M   'P 1'
#
loop_
_entity.id
_entity.type
_entity.pdbx_description
1 polymer ?
#
loop_
_entity_poly.entity_id
_entity_poly.type
_entity_poly.pdbx_seq_one_letter_code
_entity_poly.pdbx_strand_id
1 'polypeptide(L)'
;MVLETDRLIMRSWREEDRLPFYHLNSNSEVMEYFPATLTMEQSNTMVDRIIQRFEQQGGWGLWAVELKETGDFIGFVGLNIPVAELPFSPCIEIGWRLDKXFWGKGYASEAARKALDFAFTQLKLEEIVAFTTISNLRSQKVMKRLGMVKDENTFLHPSLPNGHPLHEHVLYRIRQ
;
A
#
# COMPACT_ATOMS: atom_id res chain seq x y z
N MET A 1 -0.83 15.56 6.64
CA MET A 1 -2.28 15.65 6.38
C MET A 1 -2.97 14.42 6.92
N VAL A 2 -4.13 14.59 7.55
CA VAL A 2 -4.91 13.49 8.15
C VAL A 2 -6.19 13.29 7.34
N LEU A 3 -6.47 12.04 7.00
CA LEU A 3 -7.72 11.67 6.35
C LEU A 3 -8.54 10.81 7.31
N GLU A 4 -9.85 10.93 7.21
CA GLU A 4 -10.73 10.14 8.08
C GLU A 4 -11.81 9.46 7.26
N THR A 5 -12.17 8.27 7.72
CA THR A 5 -13.33 7.53 7.21
C THR A 5 -14.25 7.25 8.39
N ASP A 6 -15.30 6.46 8.16
CA ASP A 6 -16.20 6.11 9.26
C ASP A 6 -15.47 5.41 10.41
N ARG A 7 -14.56 4.50 10.11
CA ARG A 7 -13.93 3.66 11.13
C ARG A 7 -12.44 3.93 11.33
N LEU A 8 -11.80 4.72 10.45
CA LEU A 8 -10.35 4.79 10.39
C LEU A 8 -9.85 6.23 10.43
N ILE A 9 -8.64 6.38 10.98
CA ILE A 9 -7.85 7.60 10.86
C ILE A 9 -6.60 7.24 10.07
N MET A 10 -6.32 7.98 9.01
CA MET A 10 -5.12 7.82 8.17
C MET A 10 -4.24 9.03 8.45
N ARG A 11 -3.11 8.80 9.10
CA ARG A 11 -2.31 9.87 9.67
C ARG A 11 -0.82 9.68 9.41
N SER A 12 -0.03 10.68 9.80
CA SER A 12 1.42 10.51 9.74
C SER A 12 1.87 9.51 10.79
N TRP A 13 3.06 8.95 10.56
CA TRP A 13 3.59 7.88 11.41
C TRP A 13 4.11 8.44 12.73
N ARG A 14 4.02 7.61 13.77
CA ARG A 14 4.51 7.90 15.11
C ARG A 14 5.54 6.85 15.52
N GLU A 15 6.34 7.17 16.51
CA GLU A 15 7.32 6.19 17.00
C GLU A 15 6.65 4.93 17.52
N GLU A 16 5.47 5.07 18.14
CA GLU A 16 4.72 3.92 18.66
C GLU A 16 4.27 2.95 17.58
N ASP A 17 4.23 3.38 16.32
CA ASP A 17 3.83 2.52 15.22
C ASP A 17 4.91 1.51 14.84
N ARG A 18 6.15 1.76 15.21
CA ARG A 18 7.27 0.96 14.73
C ARG A 18 7.18 -0.49 15.17
N LEU A 19 6.85 -0.74 16.41
CA LEU A 19 6.79 -2.12 16.91
C LEU A 19 5.64 -2.90 16.29
N PRO A 20 4.39 -2.40 16.29
CA PRO A 20 3.33 -3.16 15.60
C PRO A 20 3.59 -3.30 14.10
N PHE A 21 4.26 -2.33 13.46
CA PHE A 21 4.60 -2.48 12.04
C PHE A 21 5.62 -3.60 11.85
N TYR A 22 6.61 -3.68 12.72
CA TYR A 22 7.55 -4.82 12.66
C TYR A 22 6.80 -6.15 12.83
N HIS A 23 5.85 -6.21 13.76
CA HIS A 23 5.11 -7.45 13.98
C HIS A 23 4.40 -7.91 12.72
N LEU A 24 3.76 -6.99 11.99
CA LEU A 24 3.09 -7.42 10.76
C LEU A 24 4.09 -7.74 9.65
N ASN A 25 5.22 -7.03 9.59
CA ASN A 25 6.25 -7.27 8.57
C ASN A 25 7.03 -8.56 8.82
N SER A 26 6.99 -9.09 10.03
CA SER A 26 7.65 -10.36 10.36
C SER A 26 6.68 -11.55 10.27
N ASN A 27 5.42 -11.29 9.98
CA ASN A 27 4.41 -12.33 9.84
C ASN A 27 4.45 -12.90 8.42
N SER A 28 4.71 -14.21 8.30
CA SER A 28 4.89 -14.83 6.99
C SER A 28 3.63 -14.79 6.12
N GLU A 29 2.45 -14.77 6.74
CA GLU A 29 1.21 -14.68 5.96
C GLU A 29 1.01 -13.27 5.42
N VAL A 30 1.31 -12.24 6.21
CA VAL A 30 1.22 -10.86 5.73
C VAL A 30 2.19 -10.65 4.59
N MET A 31 3.39 -11.23 4.69
CA MET A 31 4.47 -11.02 3.72
C MET A 31 4.54 -12.12 2.66
N GLU A 32 3.49 -12.90 2.52
CA GLU A 32 3.48 -14.07 1.63
C GLU A 32 3.90 -13.74 0.19
N TYR A 33 3.53 -12.57 -0.30
CA TYR A 33 3.77 -12.17 -1.69
C TYR A 33 4.94 -11.21 -1.81
N PHE A 34 5.81 -11.18 -0.82
CA PHE A 34 7.08 -10.46 -0.84
C PHE A 34 8.21 -11.46 -0.72
N PRO A 35 9.42 -11.11 -1.18
CA PRO A 35 10.52 -12.10 -1.18
C PRO A 35 10.87 -12.65 0.20
N ALA A 36 10.65 -11.87 1.26
CA ALA A 36 10.99 -12.31 2.62
C ALA A 36 10.23 -11.45 3.62
N THR A 37 10.14 -11.96 4.86
CA THR A 37 9.72 -11.13 5.98
C THR A 37 10.84 -10.14 6.30
N LEU A 38 10.54 -9.14 7.12
CA LEU A 38 11.51 -8.10 7.46
C LEU A 38 12.01 -8.29 8.88
N THR A 39 13.29 -7.99 9.07
CA THR A 39 13.84 -7.85 10.42
C THR A 39 13.37 -6.54 11.03
N MET A 40 13.57 -6.38 12.34
CA MET A 40 13.26 -5.11 13.02
C MET A 40 13.98 -3.94 12.35
N GLU A 41 15.25 -4.13 12.03
CA GLU A 41 16.05 -3.07 11.41
C GLU A 41 15.47 -2.70 10.04
N GLN A 42 15.12 -3.70 9.24
CA GLN A 42 14.55 -3.46 7.91
C GLN A 42 13.20 -2.77 8.01
N SER A 43 12.38 -3.18 8.97
CA SER A 43 11.07 -2.57 9.18
C SER A 43 11.23 -1.10 9.58
N ASN A 44 12.15 -0.81 10.48
CA ASN A 44 12.39 0.57 10.93
C ASN A 44 12.95 1.44 9.80
N THR A 45 13.81 0.87 8.96
CA THR A 45 14.33 1.59 7.80
C THR A 45 13.18 1.95 6.84
N MET A 46 12.25 1.03 6.68
CA MET A 46 11.08 1.29 5.84
C MET A 46 10.25 2.44 6.41
N VAL A 47 10.03 2.46 7.73
CA VAL A 47 9.30 3.56 8.37
C VAL A 47 10.02 4.89 8.12
N ASP A 48 11.35 4.91 8.28
CA ASP A 48 12.12 6.14 8.05
C ASP A 48 11.93 6.64 6.62
N ARG A 49 11.96 5.75 5.65
CA ARG A 49 11.75 6.13 4.25
C ARG A 49 10.34 6.66 4.02
N ILE A 50 9.35 6.02 4.62
CA ILE A 50 7.95 6.46 4.48
C ILE A 50 7.80 7.87 5.04
N ILE A 51 8.36 8.11 6.22
CA ILE A 51 8.27 9.43 6.86
C ILE A 51 8.95 10.48 5.97
N GLN A 52 10.15 10.17 5.48
CA GLN A 52 10.89 11.09 4.64
C GLN A 52 10.11 11.46 3.38
N ARG A 53 9.57 10.46 2.70
CA ARG A 53 8.79 10.70 1.49
C ARG A 53 7.54 11.50 1.78
N PHE A 54 6.88 11.20 2.88
CA PHE A 54 5.68 11.91 3.30
C PHE A 54 5.97 13.40 3.45
N GLU A 55 7.10 13.72 4.07
CA GLU A 55 7.52 15.12 4.25
C GLU A 55 7.87 15.77 2.91
N GLN A 56 8.63 15.06 2.08
CA GLN A 56 9.05 15.57 0.78
C GLN A 56 7.86 15.84 -0.14
N GLN A 57 6.80 15.07 0.02
CA GLN A 57 5.61 15.20 -0.83
C GLN A 57 4.57 16.15 -0.25
N GLY A 58 4.90 16.84 0.84
CA GLY A 58 3.99 17.84 1.39
C GLY A 58 2.88 17.26 2.24
N GLY A 59 3.11 16.10 2.83
CA GLY A 59 2.19 15.55 3.83
C GLY A 59 1.26 14.48 3.30
N TRP A 60 1.60 13.85 2.18
CA TRP A 60 0.84 12.70 1.70
C TRP A 60 1.80 11.57 1.32
N GLY A 61 1.27 10.38 1.24
CA GLY A 61 2.08 9.20 0.91
C GLY A 61 1.41 7.95 1.46
N LEU A 62 2.21 7.08 2.08
CA LEU A 62 1.67 5.91 2.76
C LEU A 62 1.28 6.32 4.18
N TRP A 63 -0.01 6.40 4.44
CA TRP A 63 -0.51 6.80 5.76
C TRP A 63 -0.50 5.63 6.72
N ALA A 64 -0.15 5.89 7.98
CA ALA A 64 -0.42 4.96 9.06
C ALA A 64 -1.92 4.93 9.29
N VAL A 65 -2.50 3.74 9.43
CA VAL A 65 -3.94 3.57 9.59
C VAL A 65 -4.23 3.12 11.01
N GLU A 66 -5.18 3.82 11.64
CA GLU A 66 -5.56 3.59 13.02
C GLU A 66 -7.07 3.36 13.11
N LEU A 67 -7.49 2.39 13.92
CA LEU A 67 -8.91 2.19 14.18
C LEU A 67 -9.40 3.26 15.15
N LYS A 68 -10.48 3.95 14.79
CA LYS A 68 -11.07 4.96 15.67
C LYS A 68 -11.53 4.37 17.00
N GLU A 69 -12.11 3.17 16.91
CA GLU A 69 -12.72 2.54 18.08
C GLU A 69 -11.71 2.24 19.19
N THR A 70 -10.52 1.77 18.82
CA THR A 70 -9.55 1.28 19.80
C THR A 70 -8.26 2.07 19.85
N GLY A 71 -7.97 2.85 18.83
CA GLY A 71 -6.67 3.52 18.70
C GLY A 71 -5.56 2.63 18.19
N ASP A 72 -5.87 1.41 17.79
CA ASP A 72 -4.85 0.48 17.31
C ASP A 72 -4.32 0.88 15.95
N PHE A 73 -3.00 0.83 15.80
CA PHE A 73 -2.34 0.88 14.50
C PHE A 73 -2.56 -0.46 13.80
N ILE A 74 -3.07 -0.43 12.57
CA ILE A 74 -3.40 -1.68 11.87
C ILE A 74 -2.57 -1.90 10.60
N GLY A 75 -1.76 -0.93 10.20
CA GLY A 75 -0.94 -1.06 8.99
C GLY A 75 -0.88 0.25 8.23
N PHE A 76 -0.64 0.15 6.92
CA PHE A 76 -0.64 1.35 6.08
C PHE A 76 -1.53 1.19 4.86
N VAL A 77 -2.03 2.31 4.38
CA VAL A 77 -2.69 2.43 3.07
C VAL A 77 -2.30 3.79 2.52
N GLY A 78 -2.02 3.86 1.24
CA GLY A 78 -1.76 5.17 0.66
C GLY A 78 -1.18 5.15 -0.73
N LEU A 79 -0.54 6.25 -1.07
CA LEU A 79 -0.04 6.53 -2.40
C LEU A 79 1.48 6.53 -2.38
N ASN A 80 2.07 6.03 -3.46
CA ASN A 80 3.52 5.88 -3.54
C ASN A 80 3.99 6.16 -4.96
N ILE A 81 5.13 6.83 -5.07
CA ILE A 81 5.81 6.99 -6.34
C ILE A 81 6.89 5.90 -6.37
N PRO A 82 6.73 4.86 -7.21
CA PRO A 82 7.69 3.75 -7.19
C PRO A 82 9.11 4.20 -7.47
N VAL A 83 10.07 3.64 -6.74
CA VAL A 83 11.48 3.89 -6.99
C VAL A 83 11.92 3.21 -8.28
N ALA A 84 11.46 1.98 -8.49
CA ALA A 84 11.83 1.21 -9.69
C ALA A 84 11.21 1.80 -10.94
N GLU A 85 11.97 1.78 -12.03
CA GLU A 85 11.45 2.18 -13.34
C GLU A 85 10.60 1.01 -13.87
N LEU A 86 9.30 1.23 -13.97
CA LEU A 86 8.36 0.21 -14.41
C LEU A 86 7.97 0.48 -15.86
N PRO A 87 7.44 -0.54 -16.58
CA PRO A 87 7.06 -0.32 -17.98
C PRO A 87 6.06 0.82 -18.18
N PHE A 88 5.30 1.16 -17.16
CA PHE A 88 4.28 2.20 -17.21
C PHE A 88 4.66 3.45 -16.41
N SER A 89 5.92 3.56 -16.03
CA SER A 89 6.42 4.78 -15.36
C SER A 89 6.40 5.96 -16.33
N PRO A 90 6.18 7.18 -15.84
CA PRO A 90 5.94 7.53 -14.44
C PRO A 90 4.51 7.24 -14.02
N CYS A 91 4.34 6.90 -12.75
CA CYS A 91 3.02 6.57 -12.24
C CYS A 91 2.98 6.84 -10.74
N ILE A 92 1.76 6.90 -10.21
CA ILE A 92 1.55 6.90 -8.76
C ILE A 92 0.70 5.67 -8.46
N GLU A 93 1.19 4.84 -7.53
CA GLU A 93 0.48 3.62 -7.19
C GLU A 93 -0.24 3.79 -5.86
N ILE A 94 -1.35 3.06 -5.71
CA ILE A 94 -2.00 2.90 -4.41
C ILE A 94 -1.60 1.53 -3.87
N GLY A 95 -1.34 1.48 -2.55
CA GLY A 95 -0.94 0.24 -1.92
C GLY A 95 -1.44 0.13 -0.50
N TRP A 96 -1.38 -1.08 0.03
CA TRP A 96 -1.84 -1.37 1.39
C TRP A 96 -1.10 -2.57 1.95
N ARG A 97 -0.96 -2.56 3.26
CA ARG A 97 -0.45 -3.71 4.02
C ARG A 97 -1.03 -3.60 5.43
N LEU A 98 -1.89 -4.56 5.79
CA LEU A 98 -2.54 -4.57 7.11
C LEU A 98 -2.13 -5.80 7.88
N ASP A 99 -2.07 -5.65 9.21
CA ASP A 99 -1.92 -6.76 10.13
C ASP A 99 -3.06 -7.74 9.92
N LYS A 100 -2.73 -9.01 9.91
CA LYS A 100 -3.68 -10.08 9.65
C LYS A 100 -4.93 -10.03 10.53
N UNK A 101 -4.76 -9.52 11.45
CA UNK A 101 -5.70 -9.43 12.31
C UNK A 101 -6.78 -8.70 11.92
N PHE A 102 -6.60 -7.89 11.12
CA PHE A 102 -7.60 -6.91 10.69
C PHE A 102 -8.10 -7.17 9.27
N TRP A 103 -7.73 -8.29 8.70
CA TRP A 103 -8.22 -8.69 7.38
C TRP A 103 -9.70 -9.09 7.45
N GLY A 104 -10.36 -9.03 6.29
CA GLY A 104 -11.72 -9.52 6.15
C GLY A 104 -12.78 -8.62 6.72
N LYS A 105 -12.44 -7.40 7.08
CA LYS A 105 -13.36 -6.46 7.69
C LYS A 105 -13.61 -5.22 6.82
N GLY A 106 -12.99 -5.19 5.63
CA GLY A 106 -13.19 -4.09 4.69
C GLY A 106 -12.33 -2.86 4.94
N TYR A 107 -11.38 -2.93 5.86
CA TYR A 107 -10.58 -1.75 6.20
C TYR A 107 -9.69 -1.30 5.06
N ALA A 108 -9.07 -2.24 4.34
CA ALA A 108 -8.18 -1.85 3.24
C ALA A 108 -8.97 -1.10 2.17
N SER A 109 -10.15 -1.62 1.80
CA SER A 109 -11.00 -0.98 0.79
C SER A 109 -11.46 0.40 1.26
N GLU A 110 -11.84 0.50 2.53
CA GLU A 110 -12.33 1.76 3.10
C GLU A 110 -11.25 2.84 3.04
N ALA A 111 -10.05 2.50 3.51
CA ALA A 111 -8.94 3.44 3.49
C ALA A 111 -8.50 3.75 2.07
N ALA A 112 -8.46 2.74 1.20
CA ALA A 112 -8.03 2.95 -0.18
C ALA A 112 -8.99 3.86 -0.94
N ARG A 113 -10.30 3.73 -0.71
CA ARG A 113 -11.26 4.66 -1.34
C ARG A 113 -10.99 6.10 -0.93
N LYS A 114 -10.65 6.30 0.35
CA LYS A 114 -10.33 7.65 0.83
C LYS A 114 -9.05 8.16 0.19
N ALA A 115 -8.04 7.30 0.04
CA ALA A 115 -6.79 7.69 -0.61
C ALA A 115 -7.03 8.03 -2.10
N LEU A 116 -7.86 7.25 -2.79
CA LEU A 116 -8.19 7.56 -4.18
C LEU A 116 -8.92 8.90 -4.29
N ASP A 117 -9.87 9.16 -3.40
CA ASP A 117 -10.57 10.43 -3.39
C ASP A 117 -9.59 11.59 -3.22
N PHE A 118 -8.64 11.45 -2.30
CA PHE A 118 -7.60 12.44 -2.09
C PHE A 118 -6.78 12.63 -3.37
N ALA A 119 -6.37 11.53 -4.01
CA ALA A 119 -5.56 11.59 -5.23
C ALA A 119 -6.27 12.37 -6.33
N PHE A 120 -7.55 12.10 -6.52
CA PHE A 120 -8.29 12.73 -7.62
C PHE A 120 -8.73 14.15 -7.29
N THR A 121 -9.12 14.43 -6.04
CA THR A 121 -9.66 15.75 -5.71
C THR A 121 -8.61 16.74 -5.24
N GLN A 122 -7.62 16.28 -4.47
CA GLN A 122 -6.59 17.18 -3.92
C GLN A 122 -5.35 17.23 -4.78
N LEU A 123 -4.88 16.08 -5.26
CA LEU A 123 -3.68 16.04 -6.11
C LEU A 123 -4.03 16.22 -7.58
N LYS A 124 -5.31 16.16 -7.94
CA LYS A 124 -5.77 16.37 -9.31
C LYS A 124 -5.13 15.38 -10.30
N LEU A 125 -4.88 14.17 -9.85
CA LEU A 125 -4.29 13.15 -10.71
C LEU A 125 -5.33 12.61 -11.67
N GLU A 126 -4.88 12.18 -12.84
CA GLU A 126 -5.77 11.61 -13.85
C GLU A 126 -5.88 10.09 -13.71
N GLU A 127 -4.84 9.45 -13.18
CA GLU A 127 -4.77 7.99 -13.11
C GLU A 127 -4.00 7.55 -11.89
N ILE A 128 -4.45 6.45 -11.29
CA ILE A 128 -3.74 5.75 -10.22
C ILE A 128 -3.61 4.29 -10.64
N VAL A 129 -2.47 3.68 -10.36
CA VAL A 129 -2.24 2.27 -10.65
C VAL A 129 -2.10 1.48 -9.35
N ALA A 130 -2.27 0.17 -9.46
CA ALA A 130 -1.93 -0.78 -8.40
C ALA A 130 -1.38 -2.03 -9.07
N PHE A 131 -0.44 -2.68 -8.42
CA PHE A 131 0.12 -3.90 -8.98
C PHE A 131 0.54 -4.85 -7.87
N THR A 132 0.54 -6.13 -8.20
CA THR A 132 0.92 -7.18 -7.25
C THR A 132 1.26 -8.44 -8.04
N THR A 133 1.83 -9.43 -7.38
CA THR A 133 2.10 -10.70 -8.06
C THR A 133 0.79 -11.33 -8.54
N ILE A 134 0.89 -12.12 -9.60
CA ILE A 134 -0.32 -12.72 -10.20
C ILE A 134 -1.06 -13.63 -9.24
N SER A 135 -0.38 -14.19 -8.25
CA SER A 135 -1.00 -15.12 -7.30
C SER A 135 -1.67 -14.43 -6.12
N ASN A 136 -1.46 -13.12 -5.96
CA ASN A 136 -2.02 -12.39 -4.80
C ASN A 136 -3.47 -12.01 -5.06
N LEU A 137 -4.35 -13.00 -4.91
CA LEU A 137 -5.77 -12.80 -5.23
C LEU A 137 -6.47 -11.91 -4.21
N ARG A 138 -5.99 -11.92 -2.96
CA ARG A 138 -6.59 -11.08 -1.91
C ARG A 138 -6.46 -9.60 -2.27
N SER A 139 -5.26 -9.16 -2.66
CA SER A 139 -5.06 -7.78 -3.09
C SER A 139 -5.86 -7.46 -4.35
N GLN A 140 -5.93 -8.40 -5.28
CA GLN A 140 -6.67 -8.15 -6.51
C GLN A 140 -8.16 -7.97 -6.23
N LYS A 141 -8.71 -8.65 -5.23
CA LYS A 141 -10.09 -8.44 -4.83
C LYS A 141 -10.32 -7.01 -4.35
N VAL A 142 -9.37 -6.46 -3.59
CA VAL A 142 -9.47 -5.07 -3.17
C VAL A 142 -9.42 -4.14 -4.38
N MET A 143 -8.50 -4.37 -5.31
CA MET A 143 -8.42 -3.56 -6.52
C MET A 143 -9.74 -3.55 -7.28
N LYS A 144 -10.35 -4.71 -7.42
CA LYS A 144 -11.64 -4.82 -8.13
C LYS A 144 -12.75 -4.09 -7.39
N ARG A 145 -12.80 -4.20 -6.05
CA ARG A 145 -13.80 -3.49 -5.25
C ARG A 145 -13.68 -1.98 -5.40
N LEU A 146 -12.45 -1.49 -5.61
CA LEU A 146 -12.22 -0.06 -5.81
C LEU A 146 -12.64 0.42 -7.20
N GLY A 147 -12.99 -0.49 -8.08
CA GLY A 147 -13.35 -0.16 -9.45
C GLY A 147 -12.15 -0.08 -10.39
N MET A 148 -11.01 -0.59 -9.97
CA MET A 148 -9.83 -0.61 -10.83
C MET A 148 -9.99 -1.68 -11.89
N VAL A 149 -9.45 -1.41 -13.08
CA VAL A 149 -9.56 -2.29 -14.24
C VAL A 149 -8.22 -2.95 -14.49
N LYS A 150 -8.23 -4.27 -14.61
CA LYS A 150 -7.04 -5.07 -14.85
C LYS A 150 -6.56 -4.88 -16.28
N ASP A 151 -5.26 -4.61 -16.42
CA ASP A 151 -4.63 -4.53 -17.73
C ASP A 151 -4.58 -5.91 -18.38
N GLU A 152 -4.63 -5.94 -19.70
CA GLU A 152 -4.60 -7.23 -20.43
C GLU A 152 -3.28 -7.96 -20.25
N ASN A 153 -2.19 -7.21 -20.13
CA ASN A 153 -0.84 -7.79 -20.07
C ASN A 153 -0.31 -7.77 -18.65
N THR A 154 0.46 -8.78 -18.31
CA THR A 154 1.24 -8.80 -17.08
C THR A 154 2.61 -8.17 -17.37
N PHE A 155 3.41 -7.98 -16.32
CA PHE A 155 4.76 -7.47 -16.47
C PHE A 155 5.67 -8.14 -15.45
N LEU A 156 6.96 -8.08 -15.72
CA LEU A 156 7.97 -8.65 -14.82
C LEU A 156 8.54 -7.50 -13.97
N HIS A 157 8.40 -7.60 -12.66
CA HIS A 157 8.84 -6.52 -11.78
C HIS A 157 10.37 -6.47 -11.78
N PRO A 158 10.97 -5.32 -12.09
CA PRO A 158 12.43 -5.25 -12.27
C PRO A 158 13.23 -5.48 -10.99
N SER A 159 12.61 -5.37 -9.82
CA SER A 159 13.32 -5.60 -8.55
C SER A 159 13.53 -7.08 -8.24
N LEU A 160 12.96 -7.98 -9.05
CA LEU A 160 13.08 -9.41 -8.82
C LEU A 160 13.82 -10.07 -9.99
N PRO A 161 14.64 -11.09 -9.70
CA PRO A 161 15.38 -11.76 -10.77
C PRO A 161 14.48 -12.62 -11.64
N ASN A 162 14.94 -12.83 -12.86
CA ASN A 162 14.22 -13.71 -13.80
C ASN A 162 14.02 -15.08 -13.18
N GLY A 163 12.82 -15.63 -13.33
CA GLY A 163 12.49 -16.94 -12.81
C GLY A 163 12.06 -16.98 -11.36
N HIS A 164 12.11 -15.84 -10.66
CA HIS A 164 11.65 -15.78 -9.27
C HIS A 164 10.13 -16.04 -9.26
N PRO A 165 9.62 -16.83 -8.31
CA PRO A 165 8.19 -17.15 -8.28
C PRO A 165 7.27 -15.93 -8.19
N LEU A 166 7.76 -14.82 -7.64
CA LEU A 166 6.95 -13.60 -7.48
C LEU A 166 7.24 -12.56 -8.56
N HIS A 167 7.96 -12.94 -9.62
CA HIS A 167 8.45 -11.99 -10.63
C HIS A 167 7.31 -11.40 -11.46
N GLU A 168 6.34 -12.24 -11.86
CA GLU A 168 5.27 -11.79 -12.74
C GLU A 168 4.16 -11.09 -11.95
N HIS A 169 3.79 -9.89 -12.40
CA HIS A 169 2.81 -9.04 -11.74
C HIS A 169 1.64 -8.72 -12.66
N VAL A 170 0.48 -8.46 -12.05
CA VAL A 170 -0.67 -7.87 -12.73
C VAL A 170 -0.68 -6.37 -12.46
N LEU A 171 -1.26 -5.62 -13.40
CA LEU A 171 -1.41 -4.17 -13.31
C LEU A 171 -2.88 -3.82 -13.39
N TYR A 172 -3.34 -2.99 -12.46
CA TYR A 172 -4.69 -2.44 -12.44
C TYR A 172 -4.59 -0.92 -12.53
N ARG A 173 -5.57 -0.30 -13.16
CA ARG A 173 -5.63 1.15 -13.31
C ARG A 173 -7.01 1.68 -12.96
N ILE A 174 -7.05 2.92 -12.45
CA ILE A 174 -8.32 3.63 -12.29
C ILE A 174 -8.08 5.08 -12.70
N ARG A 175 -9.03 5.63 -13.42
CA ARG A 175 -9.00 7.03 -13.87
C ARG A 175 -10.16 7.78 -13.26
N GLN A 176 -9.96 9.11 -13.15
CA GLN A 176 -11.00 10.00 -12.64
C GLN A 176 -12.18 10.06 -13.61
#